data_6a0b06cb00a54e6dd354eb80e9982fb4
#
_entry.id   6a0b06cb00a54e6dd354eb80e9982fb4
#
_cell.length_a   1.000
_cell.length_b   1.000
_cell.length_c   1.000
_cell.angle_alpha   90.00
_cell.angle_beta   90.00
_cell.angle_gamma   90.00
#
_symmetry.space_group_name_H-M   'P 1'
#
loop_
_entity.id
_entity.type
_entity.pdbx_description
1 polymer ?
#
loop_
_entity_poly.entity_id
_entity_poly.type
_entity_poly.pdbx_seq_one_letter_code
_entity_poly.pdbx_strand_id
1 'polypeptide(L)'
;DLLGRFEAHATQEPVAIFHAAAVGDFQVGAVFRRDDDGRLTPVHSGKFSTRDGSLLAELRPTPKILAQLRDLYPKAWITGWKYEVDGTRDEVLQRARAQLQSCRSDAVVANGPAYGPGFCWLTADHEQPLSDGAALNRWLNAKLAR
;
A
#
# COMPACT_ATOMS: atom_id res chain seq x y z
N ASP A 1 -9.91 2.28 11.40
CA ASP A 1 -9.04 2.18 10.22
C ASP A 1 -7.94 1.13 10.42
N LEU A 2 -7.14 0.83 9.40
CA LEU A 2 -6.11 -0.23 9.47
C LEU A 2 -4.94 0.19 10.35
N LEU A 3 -4.51 1.44 10.28
CA LEU A 3 -3.42 1.97 11.12
C LEU A 3 -3.78 1.88 12.60
N GLY A 4 -4.98 2.33 13.00
CA GLY A 4 -5.44 2.25 14.37
C GLY A 4 -5.51 0.82 14.92
N ARG A 5 -5.74 -0.19 14.05
CA ARG A 5 -5.64 -1.60 14.46
C ARG A 5 -4.20 -2.01 14.77
N PHE A 6 -3.22 -1.58 13.97
CA PHE A 6 -1.81 -1.83 14.27
C PHE A 6 -1.40 -1.15 15.58
N GLU A 7 -1.78 0.11 15.78
CA GLU A 7 -1.49 0.86 17.02
C GLU A 7 -2.09 0.17 18.25
N ALA A 8 -3.33 -0.31 18.16
CA ALA A 8 -4.00 -1.02 19.26
C ALA A 8 -3.32 -2.36 19.64
N HIS A 9 -2.59 -2.98 18.71
CA HIS A 9 -1.88 -4.24 18.91
C HIS A 9 -0.36 -4.06 19.08
N ALA A 10 0.16 -2.83 19.12
CA ALA A 10 1.60 -2.56 19.20
C ALA A 10 2.28 -3.11 20.46
N THR A 11 1.53 -3.44 21.52
CA THR A 11 2.04 -4.10 22.72
C THR A 11 2.37 -5.59 22.52
N GLN A 12 1.86 -6.19 21.45
CA GLN A 12 2.09 -7.59 21.08
C GLN A 12 2.92 -7.63 19.80
N GLU A 13 4.25 -7.59 19.92
CA GLU A 13 5.12 -7.56 18.75
C GLU A 13 5.05 -8.91 18.01
N PRO A 14 4.57 -8.94 16.75
CA PRO A 14 4.53 -10.17 15.95
C PRO A 14 5.94 -10.55 15.49
N VAL A 15 6.15 -11.83 15.21
CA VAL A 15 7.41 -12.32 14.61
C VAL A 15 7.58 -11.76 13.20
N ALA A 16 6.50 -11.68 12.43
CA ALA A 16 6.51 -11.15 11.07
C ALA A 16 5.21 -10.46 10.69
N ILE A 17 5.31 -9.46 9.80
CA ILE A 17 4.20 -8.74 9.21
C ILE A 17 4.32 -8.83 7.69
N PHE A 18 3.28 -9.33 7.03
CA PHE A 18 3.13 -9.36 5.58
C PHE A 18 2.06 -8.35 5.18
N HIS A 19 2.47 -7.16 4.79
CA HIS A 19 1.57 -6.06 4.45
C HIS A 19 1.26 -6.06 2.94
N ALA A 20 0.27 -6.85 2.54
CA ALA A 20 -0.25 -6.91 1.17
C ALA A 20 -1.55 -6.11 0.97
N ALA A 21 -1.96 -5.32 1.96
CA ALA A 21 -3.20 -4.56 1.89
C ALA A 21 -3.12 -3.45 0.84
N ALA A 22 -4.08 -3.43 -0.08
CA ALA A 22 -4.30 -2.32 -0.99
C ALA A 22 -4.99 -1.18 -0.23
N VAL A 23 -4.20 -0.29 0.35
CA VAL A 23 -4.71 0.92 1.01
C VAL A 23 -4.73 2.04 -0.02
N GLY A 24 -5.89 2.69 -0.19
CA GLY A 24 -6.00 3.84 -1.09
C GLY A 24 -5.04 4.95 -0.68
N ASP A 25 -4.35 5.54 -1.66
CA ASP A 25 -3.43 6.65 -1.41
C ASP A 25 -4.14 7.94 -1.03
N PHE A 26 -5.45 8.01 -1.30
CA PHE A 26 -6.29 9.14 -1.00
C PHE A 26 -7.61 8.71 -0.37
N GLN A 27 -8.14 9.56 0.49
CA GLN A 27 -9.50 9.50 1.02
C GLN A 27 -10.28 10.72 0.57
N VAL A 28 -11.60 10.58 0.45
CA VAL A 28 -12.47 11.72 0.14
C VAL A 28 -12.53 12.63 1.36
N GLY A 29 -12.19 13.91 1.14
CA GLY A 29 -12.33 14.99 2.12
C GLY A 29 -13.65 15.75 1.94
N ALA A 30 -13.57 17.09 1.85
CA ALA A 30 -14.74 17.92 1.61
C ALA A 30 -15.30 17.72 0.19
N VAL A 31 -16.62 17.84 0.06
CA VAL A 31 -17.31 17.80 -1.23
C VAL A 31 -17.90 19.19 -1.48
N PHE A 32 -17.78 19.67 -2.71
CA PHE A 32 -18.25 20.98 -3.14
C PHE A 32 -19.17 20.82 -4.34
N ARG A 33 -20.21 21.66 -4.42
CA ARG A 33 -20.98 21.88 -5.63
C ARG A 33 -20.35 23.05 -6.40
N ARG A 34 -20.22 22.90 -7.70
CA ARG A 34 -19.85 23.99 -8.59
C ARG A 34 -21.12 24.61 -9.16
N ASP A 35 -21.33 25.91 -8.93
CA ASP A 35 -22.39 26.69 -9.52
C ASP A 35 -22.02 27.09 -10.96
N ASP A 36 -22.98 27.60 -11.73
CA ASP A 36 -22.81 28.00 -13.15
C ASP A 36 -21.78 29.10 -13.34
N ASP A 37 -21.57 29.95 -12.34
CA ASP A 37 -20.55 30.99 -12.30
C ASP A 37 -19.15 30.46 -11.90
N GLY A 38 -19.03 29.14 -11.67
CA GLY A 38 -17.78 28.48 -11.28
C GLY A 38 -17.47 28.49 -9.78
N ARG A 39 -18.33 29.11 -8.97
CA ARG A 39 -18.15 29.19 -7.52
C ARG A 39 -18.32 27.79 -6.86
N LEU A 40 -17.49 27.50 -5.88
CA LEU A 40 -17.54 26.26 -5.11
C LEU A 40 -18.26 26.49 -3.78
N THR A 41 -19.34 25.76 -3.55
CA THR A 41 -20.13 25.79 -2.32
C THR A 41 -19.99 24.44 -1.59
N PRO A 42 -19.57 24.40 -0.31
CA PRO A 42 -19.45 23.15 0.44
C PRO A 42 -20.80 22.42 0.55
N VAL A 43 -20.77 21.09 0.44
CA VAL A 43 -21.94 20.23 0.61
C VAL A 43 -21.76 19.39 1.86
N HIS A 44 -22.66 19.54 2.84
CA HIS A 44 -22.63 18.84 4.13
C HIS A 44 -23.61 17.67 4.21
N SER A 45 -24.24 17.30 3.08
CA SER A 45 -25.23 16.22 3.03
C SER A 45 -24.55 14.85 2.94
N GLY A 46 -25.06 13.85 3.67
CA GLY A 46 -24.68 12.44 3.53
C GLY A 46 -25.23 11.76 2.27
N LYS A 47 -26.08 12.44 1.49
CA LYS A 47 -26.63 11.99 0.21
C LYS A 47 -26.48 13.09 -0.83
N PHE A 48 -25.99 12.71 -2.00
CA PHE A 48 -25.86 13.58 -3.16
C PHE A 48 -26.97 13.27 -4.16
N SER A 49 -27.60 14.32 -4.70
CA SER A 49 -28.58 14.18 -5.76
C SER A 49 -27.92 14.44 -7.11
N THR A 50 -28.31 13.69 -8.13
CA THR A 50 -27.91 13.97 -9.52
C THR A 50 -28.43 15.32 -10.02
N ARG A 51 -29.39 15.93 -9.31
CA ARG A 51 -29.91 17.28 -9.58
C ARG A 51 -29.03 18.39 -9.01
N ASP A 52 -28.06 18.06 -8.17
CA ASP A 52 -27.17 19.05 -7.52
C ASP A 52 -26.08 19.57 -8.48
N GLY A 53 -26.11 19.17 -9.75
CA GLY A 53 -25.12 19.60 -10.75
C GLY A 53 -23.76 18.89 -10.58
N SER A 54 -22.68 19.59 -10.94
CA SER A 54 -21.32 19.04 -10.83
C SER A 54 -20.81 19.08 -9.40
N LEU A 55 -20.37 17.94 -8.90
CA LEU A 55 -19.73 17.81 -7.60
C LEU A 55 -18.21 17.64 -7.77
N LEU A 56 -17.44 18.28 -6.89
CA LEU A 56 -16.01 18.15 -6.78
C LEU A 56 -15.69 17.58 -5.40
N ALA A 57 -14.92 16.51 -5.35
CA ALA A 57 -14.43 15.93 -4.12
C ALA A 57 -12.96 16.29 -3.91
N GLU A 58 -12.62 16.80 -2.73
CA GLU A 58 -11.25 16.94 -2.29
C GLU A 58 -10.69 15.54 -2.03
N LEU A 59 -9.51 15.23 -2.58
CA LEU A 59 -8.77 14.02 -2.27
C LEU A 59 -7.64 14.36 -1.32
N ARG A 60 -7.69 13.79 -0.11
CA ARG A 60 -6.65 13.96 0.93
C ARG A 60 -5.75 12.76 0.97
N PRO A 61 -4.41 12.92 0.98
CA PRO A 61 -3.49 11.80 1.15
C PRO A 61 -3.81 11.01 2.42
N THR A 62 -3.73 9.68 2.31
CA THR A 62 -3.83 8.79 3.46
C THR A 62 -2.45 8.52 4.06
N PRO A 63 -2.37 8.17 5.35
CA PRO A 63 -1.11 7.74 5.97
C PRO A 63 -0.52 6.52 5.24
N LYS A 64 0.77 6.53 4.99
CA LYS A 64 1.52 5.39 4.44
C LYS A 64 1.79 4.40 5.58
N ILE A 65 0.90 3.42 5.74
CA ILE A 65 0.94 2.45 6.86
C ILE A 65 2.27 1.70 6.90
N LEU A 66 2.73 1.15 5.76
CA LEU A 66 3.96 0.39 5.69
C LEU A 66 5.17 1.16 6.24
N ALA A 67 5.24 2.48 5.99
CA ALA A 67 6.33 3.33 6.50
C ALA A 67 6.34 3.47 8.04
N GLN A 68 5.20 3.26 8.69
CA GLN A 68 5.04 3.38 10.14
C GLN A 68 5.21 2.05 10.87
N LEU A 69 5.12 0.91 10.17
CA LEU A 69 5.19 -0.41 10.80
C LEU A 69 6.51 -0.64 11.54
N ARG A 70 7.64 -0.13 11.04
CA ARG A 70 8.93 -0.29 11.70
C ARG A 70 9.00 0.44 13.04
N ASP A 71 8.33 1.57 13.17
CA ASP A 71 8.28 2.33 14.43
C ASP A 71 7.35 1.65 15.45
N LEU A 72 6.25 1.05 14.97
CA LEU A 72 5.31 0.31 15.82
C LEU A 72 5.85 -1.08 16.23
N TYR A 73 6.62 -1.72 15.35
CA TYR A 73 7.11 -3.10 15.53
C TYR A 73 8.60 -3.17 15.18
N PRO A 74 9.47 -2.67 16.04
CA PRO A 74 10.90 -2.49 15.74
C PRO A 74 11.66 -3.80 15.50
N LYS A 75 11.21 -4.94 16.04
CA LYS A 75 11.86 -6.26 15.90
C LYS A 75 11.16 -7.20 14.92
N ALA A 76 9.93 -6.87 14.49
CA ALA A 76 9.20 -7.73 13.56
C ALA A 76 9.89 -7.77 12.19
N TRP A 77 9.85 -8.93 11.53
CA TRP A 77 10.18 -9.03 10.11
C TRP A 77 9.05 -8.42 9.29
N ILE A 78 9.33 -7.37 8.51
CA ILE A 78 8.33 -6.65 7.74
C ILE A 78 8.53 -6.90 6.25
N THR A 79 7.50 -7.44 5.58
CA THR A 79 7.46 -7.60 4.12
C THR A 79 6.34 -6.73 3.55
N GLY A 80 6.70 -5.81 2.67
CA GLY A 80 5.75 -4.98 1.92
C GLY A 80 5.39 -5.61 0.56
N TRP A 81 4.41 -5.02 -0.13
CA TRP A 81 4.03 -5.35 -1.50
C TRP A 81 4.16 -4.15 -2.41
N LYS A 82 4.69 -4.39 -3.62
CA LYS A 82 4.76 -3.41 -4.70
C LYS A 82 4.09 -3.98 -5.94
N TYR A 83 2.86 -3.54 -6.18
CA TYR A 83 2.09 -3.89 -7.37
C TYR A 83 2.10 -2.73 -8.36
N GLU A 84 2.55 -2.97 -9.59
CA GLU A 84 2.62 -1.94 -10.64
C GLU A 84 1.91 -2.41 -11.91
N VAL A 85 1.11 -1.50 -12.46
CA VAL A 85 0.35 -1.74 -13.70
C VAL A 85 1.13 -1.27 -14.91
N ASP A 86 1.80 -0.11 -14.79
CA ASP A 86 2.50 0.56 -15.89
C ASP A 86 4.01 0.61 -15.67
N GLY A 87 4.73 0.58 -16.76
CA GLY A 87 6.19 0.62 -16.79
C GLY A 87 6.83 -0.69 -17.23
N THR A 88 8.12 -0.82 -17.00
CA THR A 88 8.92 -2.00 -17.27
C THR A 88 9.21 -2.79 -16.00
N ARG A 89 9.61 -4.06 -16.16
CA ARG A 89 10.03 -4.91 -15.04
C ARG A 89 11.15 -4.26 -14.20
N ASP A 90 12.12 -3.63 -14.84
CA ASP A 90 13.24 -2.99 -14.16
C ASP A 90 12.78 -1.79 -13.33
N GLU A 91 11.83 -1.00 -13.84
CA GLU A 91 11.22 0.10 -13.09
C GLU A 91 10.43 -0.41 -11.89
N VAL A 92 9.71 -1.53 -12.02
CA VAL A 92 9.01 -2.16 -10.87
C VAL A 92 10.01 -2.55 -9.79
N LEU A 93 11.12 -3.21 -10.17
CA LEU A 93 12.16 -3.60 -9.23
C LEU A 93 12.86 -2.39 -8.58
N GLN A 94 13.12 -1.32 -9.34
CA GLN A 94 13.65 -0.07 -8.77
C GLN A 94 12.70 0.56 -7.75
N ARG A 95 11.40 0.63 -8.07
CA ARG A 95 10.36 1.14 -7.15
C ARG A 95 10.22 0.25 -5.90
N ALA A 96 10.36 -1.06 -6.06
CA ALA A 96 10.34 -2.00 -4.94
C ALA A 96 11.56 -1.81 -4.01
N ARG A 97 12.77 -1.60 -4.56
CA ARG A 97 13.97 -1.26 -3.78
C ARG A 97 13.83 0.09 -3.06
N ALA A 98 13.29 1.10 -3.74
CA ALA A 98 13.02 2.40 -3.12
C ALA A 98 12.01 2.29 -1.95
N GLN A 99 10.96 1.46 -2.11
CA GLN A 99 10.01 1.18 -1.03
C GLN A 99 10.68 0.44 0.13
N LEU A 100 11.51 -0.56 -0.15
CA LEU A 100 12.27 -1.30 0.87
C LEU A 100 13.04 -0.33 1.78
N GLN A 101 13.77 0.59 1.17
CA GLN A 101 14.59 1.58 1.89
C GLN A 101 13.73 2.60 2.64
N SER A 102 12.77 3.24 1.96
CA SER A 102 11.96 4.33 2.53
C SER A 102 11.04 3.86 3.66
N CYS A 103 10.53 2.62 3.58
CA CYS A 103 9.68 2.02 4.60
C CYS A 103 10.45 1.22 5.65
N ARG A 104 11.78 1.09 5.52
CA ARG A 104 12.63 0.31 6.44
C ARG A 104 12.10 -1.13 6.64
N SER A 105 11.54 -1.71 5.56
CA SER A 105 11.07 -3.09 5.55
C SER A 105 12.22 -4.06 5.27
N ASP A 106 12.11 -5.31 5.71
CA ASP A 106 13.14 -6.33 5.50
C ASP A 106 13.05 -6.97 4.12
N ALA A 107 11.85 -6.99 3.55
CA ALA A 107 11.61 -7.49 2.20
C ALA A 107 10.46 -6.75 1.51
N VAL A 108 10.43 -6.88 0.17
CA VAL A 108 9.31 -6.45 -0.67
C VAL A 108 8.98 -7.56 -1.66
N VAL A 109 7.70 -7.83 -1.86
CA VAL A 109 7.20 -8.65 -2.97
C VAL A 109 6.78 -7.72 -4.10
N ALA A 110 7.46 -7.80 -5.23
CA ALA A 110 7.13 -7.05 -6.44
C ALA A 110 6.32 -7.92 -7.40
N ASN A 111 5.24 -7.37 -7.96
CA ASN A 111 4.41 -8.04 -8.97
C ASN A 111 3.53 -7.03 -9.71
N GLY A 112 2.68 -7.53 -10.58
CA GLY A 112 1.73 -6.74 -11.37
C GLY A 112 1.97 -6.84 -12.86
N PRO A 113 1.10 -6.28 -13.71
CA PRO A 113 1.23 -6.33 -15.16
C PRO A 113 2.58 -5.84 -15.69
N ALA A 114 3.13 -4.77 -15.13
CA ALA A 114 4.43 -4.21 -15.52
C ALA A 114 5.61 -5.12 -15.14
N TYR A 115 5.48 -5.92 -14.08
CA TYR A 115 6.48 -6.92 -13.70
C TYR A 115 6.47 -8.12 -14.65
N GLY A 116 5.29 -8.49 -15.15
CA GLY A 116 5.04 -9.71 -15.92
C GLY A 116 4.61 -10.89 -15.04
N PRO A 117 4.65 -12.12 -15.56
CA PRO A 117 4.21 -13.31 -14.83
C PRO A 117 5.01 -13.54 -13.54
N GLY A 118 4.31 -13.96 -12.48
CA GLY A 118 4.91 -14.34 -11.21
C GLY A 118 5.17 -13.17 -10.26
N PHE A 119 6.17 -13.35 -9.41
CA PHE A 119 6.54 -12.42 -8.34
C PHE A 119 8.07 -12.31 -8.22
N CYS A 120 8.55 -11.25 -7.62
CA CYS A 120 9.90 -11.17 -7.12
C CYS A 120 9.88 -10.84 -5.63
N TRP A 121 10.40 -11.73 -4.80
CA TRP A 121 10.72 -11.41 -3.42
C TRP A 121 12.13 -10.84 -3.36
N LEU A 122 12.31 -9.65 -2.80
CA LEU A 122 13.60 -8.97 -2.72
C LEU A 122 13.86 -8.40 -1.33
N THR A 123 15.13 -8.46 -0.96
CA THR A 123 15.72 -7.82 0.23
C THR A 123 16.78 -6.82 -0.24
N ALA A 124 17.53 -6.24 0.69
CA ALA A 124 18.65 -5.36 0.36
C ALA A 124 19.69 -6.03 -0.55
N ASP A 125 19.97 -7.32 -0.31
CA ASP A 125 21.10 -8.04 -0.92
C ASP A 125 20.68 -9.18 -1.87
N HIS A 126 19.38 -9.47 -1.96
CA HIS A 126 18.93 -10.65 -2.70
C HIS A 126 17.61 -10.45 -3.44
N GLU A 127 17.52 -11.02 -4.63
CA GLU A 127 16.31 -11.12 -5.43
C GLU A 127 15.98 -12.58 -5.72
N GLN A 128 14.75 -12.97 -5.44
CA GLN A 128 14.23 -14.30 -5.71
C GLN A 128 13.00 -14.22 -6.62
N PRO A 129 13.14 -14.49 -7.91
CA PRO A 129 12.00 -14.68 -8.79
C PRO A 129 11.19 -15.93 -8.39
N LEU A 130 9.86 -15.81 -8.45
CA LEU A 130 8.92 -16.87 -8.08
C LEU A 130 7.85 -16.95 -9.17
N SER A 131 7.56 -18.15 -9.66
CA SER A 131 6.74 -18.37 -10.85
C SER A 131 5.26 -18.01 -10.65
N ASP A 132 4.76 -18.21 -9.44
CA ASP A 132 3.33 -18.12 -9.14
C ASP A 132 3.06 -17.93 -7.64
N GLY A 133 1.79 -17.77 -7.27
CA GLY A 133 1.38 -17.58 -5.87
C GLY A 133 1.68 -18.80 -4.98
N ALA A 134 1.67 -20.01 -5.53
CA ALA A 134 2.03 -21.20 -4.76
C ALA A 134 3.52 -21.24 -4.41
N ALA A 135 4.37 -20.84 -5.36
CA ALA A 135 5.82 -20.69 -5.13
C ALA A 135 6.09 -19.58 -4.10
N LEU A 136 5.40 -18.44 -4.21
CA LEU A 136 5.49 -17.35 -3.22
C LEU A 136 5.10 -17.84 -1.82
N ASN A 137 3.97 -18.54 -1.70
CA ASN A 137 3.50 -19.02 -0.40
C ASN A 137 4.49 -20.00 0.23
N ARG A 138 5.02 -20.98 -0.54
CA ARG A 138 6.06 -21.89 -0.04
C ARG A 138 7.31 -21.14 0.42
N TRP A 139 7.73 -20.12 -0.36
CA TRP A 139 8.89 -19.30 -0.02
C TRP A 139 8.71 -18.54 1.29
N LEU A 140 7.57 -17.85 1.45
CA LEU A 140 7.27 -17.10 2.67
C LEU A 140 7.17 -17.99 3.89
N ASN A 141 6.51 -19.17 3.78
CA ASN A 141 6.43 -20.14 4.89
C ASN A 141 7.81 -20.65 5.29
N ALA A 142 8.70 -20.93 4.34
CA ALA A 142 10.06 -21.36 4.64
C ALA A 142 10.91 -20.28 5.34
N LYS A 143 10.57 -19.00 5.17
CA LYS A 143 11.22 -17.89 5.87
C LYS A 143 10.72 -17.73 7.30
N LEU A 144 9.45 -18.03 7.56
CA LEU A 144 8.86 -17.99 8.91
C LEU A 144 9.30 -19.15 9.80
N ALA A 145 9.70 -20.27 9.21
CA ALA A 145 10.13 -21.48 9.95
C ALA A 145 11.59 -21.42 10.46
N ARG A 146 12.30 -20.32 10.22
CA ARG A 146 13.69 -20.09 10.66
C ARG A 146 13.75 -19.12 11.83
#